data_6f3756400abf8b4f7ee52c01504428af
#
_entry.id   6f3756400abf8b4f7ee52c01504428af
#
_cell.length_a   1.000
_cell.length_b   1.000
_cell.length_c   1.000
_cell.angle_alpha   90.00
_cell.angle_beta   90.00
_cell.angle_gamma   90.00
#
_symmetry.space_group_name_H-M   'P 1'
#
loop_
_entity.id
_entity.type
_entity.pdbx_description
1 polymer ?
#
loop_
_entity_poly.entity_id
_entity_poly.type
_entity_poly.pdbx_seq_one_letter_code
_entity_poly.pdbx_strand_id
1 'polypeptide(L)'
;MQIAGFAKNSFLDYPGHIAAVVFVPGCNMDCWYCHNRSLWKARNLIHQAYVLDYLDKRRRFLDGVVISGGEPTLQKDLPDFIARVRDMGFLIKLDTNGLKPGVVAALLDSVDYVAMDIKAPPGELHRVVSGDADDAPIWQTADLLISSGVDYEFRTTFMPLLSVDDIAAIARRVRGAKRYIIQQYRKPESISIQPDPHDPDTIKKAAEAAHEFIADVTVRGL
;
A
#
# COMPACT_ATOMS: atom_id res chain seq x y z
N MET A 1 6.16 16.72 7.85
CA MET A 1 6.12 15.69 6.79
C MET A 1 5.98 16.37 5.44
N GLN A 2 6.72 15.89 4.43
CA GLN A 2 6.58 16.37 3.05
C GLN A 2 5.33 15.74 2.42
N ILE A 3 4.52 16.56 1.74
CA ILE A 3 3.28 16.13 1.11
C ILE A 3 3.34 16.51 -0.37
N ALA A 4 3.29 15.52 -1.26
CA ALA A 4 3.34 15.68 -2.69
C ALA A 4 1.95 15.72 -3.34
N GLY A 5 0.93 15.19 -2.66
CA GLY A 5 -0.44 15.16 -3.13
C GLY A 5 -1.43 15.04 -1.96
N PHE A 6 -2.66 15.50 -2.20
CA PHE A 6 -3.72 15.43 -1.20
C PHE A 6 -5.08 15.24 -1.87
N ALA A 7 -5.68 14.07 -1.66
CA ALA A 7 -7.07 13.81 -2.01
C ALA A 7 -7.96 14.12 -0.81
N LYS A 8 -8.89 15.05 -1.01
CA LYS A 8 -9.70 15.61 0.08
C LYS A 8 -10.67 14.59 0.69
N ASN A 9 -11.13 13.63 -0.11
CA ASN A 9 -11.99 12.53 0.31
C ASN A 9 -11.84 11.36 -0.66
N SER A 10 -11.92 10.16 -0.13
CA SER A 10 -11.98 8.90 -0.86
C SER A 10 -12.91 7.93 -0.14
N PHE A 11 -13.65 7.17 -0.93
CA PHE A 11 -14.55 6.11 -0.48
C PHE A 11 -13.96 4.71 -0.75
N LEU A 12 -12.72 4.65 -1.28
CA LEU A 12 -12.08 3.43 -1.76
C LEU A 12 -10.79 3.09 -1.02
N ASP A 13 -10.08 4.13 -0.54
CA ASP A 13 -8.72 3.95 -0.03
C ASP A 13 -8.67 3.45 1.41
N TYR A 14 -9.77 3.58 2.18
CA TYR A 14 -9.87 3.02 3.52
C TYR A 14 -11.12 2.13 3.62
N PRO A 15 -10.98 0.80 3.78
CA PRO A 15 -12.12 -0.10 3.84
C PRO A 15 -13.14 0.30 4.90
N GLY A 16 -14.39 0.55 4.47
CA GLY A 16 -15.51 0.90 5.35
C GLY A 16 -15.53 2.34 5.87
N HIS A 17 -14.60 3.20 5.45
CA HIS A 17 -14.46 4.56 5.96
C HIS A 17 -14.34 5.61 4.84
N ILE A 18 -14.86 6.81 5.09
CA ILE A 18 -14.60 7.98 4.26
C ILE A 18 -13.29 8.61 4.76
N ALA A 19 -12.26 8.64 3.92
CA ALA A 19 -10.96 9.09 4.34
C ALA A 19 -10.37 10.15 3.41
N ALA A 20 -9.55 11.05 3.95
CA ALA A 20 -8.64 11.84 3.14
C ALA A 20 -7.38 11.01 2.83
N VAL A 21 -6.73 11.27 1.69
CA VAL A 21 -5.48 10.58 1.33
C VAL A 21 -4.34 11.58 1.21
N VAL A 22 -3.29 11.36 1.96
CA VAL A 22 -2.05 12.14 1.94
C VAL A 22 -0.99 11.34 1.20
N PHE A 23 -0.47 11.89 0.11
CA PHE A 23 0.57 11.26 -0.69
C PHE A 23 1.92 11.90 -0.38
N VAL A 24 2.90 11.10 0.05
CA VAL A 24 4.26 11.56 0.31
C VAL A 24 5.16 11.42 -0.93
N PRO A 25 6.18 12.28 -1.09
CA PRO A 25 7.17 12.12 -2.15
C PRO A 25 8.21 11.06 -1.79
N GLY A 26 8.92 10.58 -2.82
CA GLY A 26 10.04 9.65 -2.68
C GLY A 26 9.61 8.21 -2.43
N CYS A 27 10.38 7.27 -2.97
CA CYS A 27 10.20 5.83 -2.76
C CYS A 27 11.57 5.14 -2.82
N ASN A 28 11.71 4.04 -2.11
CA ASN A 28 12.89 3.17 -2.11
C ASN A 28 12.73 1.95 -3.04
N MET A 29 11.65 1.91 -3.83
CA MET A 29 11.43 0.92 -4.89
C MET A 29 11.20 1.63 -6.22
N ASP A 30 11.83 1.14 -7.29
CA ASP A 30 11.57 1.56 -8.66
C ASP A 30 10.72 0.51 -9.39
N CYS A 31 9.43 0.45 -9.03
CA CYS A 31 8.48 -0.44 -9.71
C CYS A 31 8.21 0.09 -11.11
N TRP A 32 8.40 -0.73 -12.14
CA TRP A 32 8.19 -0.29 -13.52
C TRP A 32 6.73 0.12 -13.81
N TYR A 33 5.76 -0.43 -13.10
CA TYR A 33 4.32 -0.15 -13.24
C TYR A 33 3.80 0.92 -12.26
N CYS A 34 4.66 1.71 -11.65
CA CYS A 34 4.27 2.65 -10.61
C CYS A 34 3.37 3.78 -11.15
N HIS A 35 2.12 3.87 -10.64
CA HIS A 35 1.20 4.97 -10.96
C HIS A 35 1.59 6.30 -10.29
N ASN A 36 2.31 6.23 -9.17
CA ASN A 36 2.73 7.39 -8.38
C ASN A 36 4.13 7.91 -8.75
N ARG A 37 4.67 7.52 -9.91
CA ARG A 37 6.03 7.90 -10.32
C ARG A 37 6.23 9.42 -10.39
N SER A 38 5.21 10.17 -10.75
CA SER A 38 5.23 11.63 -10.77
C SER A 38 5.45 12.27 -9.40
N LEU A 39 5.07 11.57 -8.32
CA LEU A 39 5.23 12.05 -6.95
C LEU A 39 6.66 11.89 -6.41
N TRP A 40 7.49 11.03 -7.01
CA TRP A 40 8.84 10.76 -6.50
C TRP A 40 9.74 11.98 -6.42
N LYS A 41 9.63 12.84 -7.42
CA LYS A 41 10.44 14.06 -7.56
C LYS A 41 9.55 15.31 -7.52
N ALA A 42 8.41 15.22 -6.83
CA ALA A 42 7.52 16.36 -6.71
C ALA A 42 8.26 17.56 -6.08
N ARG A 43 8.29 18.68 -6.82
CA ARG A 43 8.90 19.93 -6.35
C ARG A 43 7.88 20.85 -5.69
N ASN A 44 6.63 20.77 -6.12
CA ASN A 44 5.51 21.56 -5.57
C ASN A 44 4.89 20.78 -4.42
N LEU A 45 5.43 20.98 -3.23
CA LEU A 45 4.92 20.34 -2.02
C LEU A 45 3.74 21.13 -1.45
N ILE A 46 2.78 20.40 -0.90
CA ILE A 46 1.65 20.96 -0.16
C ILE A 46 2.09 21.22 1.28
N HIS A 47 1.80 22.40 1.77
CA HIS A 47 2.11 22.73 3.17
C HIS A 47 1.31 21.84 4.12
N GLN A 48 1.99 21.18 5.05
CA GLN A 48 1.36 20.33 6.07
C GLN A 48 0.28 21.09 6.86
N ALA A 49 0.50 22.36 7.14
CA ALA A 49 -0.49 23.19 7.84
C ALA A 49 -1.83 23.29 7.08
N TYR A 50 -1.79 23.37 5.75
CA TYR A 50 -3.01 23.38 4.94
C TYR A 50 -3.80 22.07 5.05
N VAL A 51 -3.09 20.93 5.03
CA VAL A 51 -3.73 19.61 5.18
C VAL A 51 -4.36 19.48 6.56
N LEU A 52 -3.64 19.85 7.62
CA LEU A 52 -4.14 19.78 9.00
C LEU A 52 -5.33 20.72 9.23
N ASP A 53 -5.30 21.94 8.70
CA ASP A 53 -6.45 22.87 8.77
C ASP A 53 -7.69 22.31 8.02
N TYR A 54 -7.47 21.69 6.86
CA TYR A 54 -8.55 21.03 6.13
C TYR A 54 -9.14 19.88 6.95
N LEU A 55 -8.31 19.00 7.52
CA LEU A 55 -8.75 17.88 8.34
C LEU A 55 -9.55 18.38 9.56
N ASP A 56 -9.06 19.39 10.25
CA ASP A 56 -9.73 20.00 11.40
C ASP A 56 -11.15 20.45 11.06
N LYS A 57 -11.32 21.14 9.94
CA LYS A 57 -12.63 21.59 9.43
C LYS A 57 -13.56 20.46 8.99
N ARG A 58 -13.04 19.25 8.81
CA ARG A 58 -13.75 18.08 8.27
C ARG A 58 -13.93 16.92 9.25
N ARG A 59 -13.63 17.11 10.53
CA ARG A 59 -13.74 16.08 11.59
C ARG A 59 -15.11 15.38 11.68
N ARG A 60 -16.18 16.03 11.19
CA ARG A 60 -17.55 15.48 11.22
C ARG A 60 -17.92 14.72 9.94
N PHE A 61 -17.07 14.75 8.91
CA PHE A 61 -17.37 14.21 7.58
C PHE A 61 -16.39 13.12 7.14
N LEU A 62 -15.21 13.10 7.74
CA LEU A 62 -14.16 12.10 7.45
C LEU A 62 -13.96 11.24 8.69
N ASP A 63 -13.84 9.95 8.47
CA ASP A 63 -13.56 8.96 9.51
C ASP A 63 -12.05 8.81 9.73
N GLY A 64 -11.26 8.92 8.66
CA GLY A 64 -9.84 8.62 8.74
C GLY A 64 -8.97 9.35 7.73
N VAL A 65 -7.67 9.10 7.86
CA VAL A 65 -6.63 9.57 6.95
C VAL A 65 -5.77 8.40 6.50
N VAL A 66 -5.64 8.26 5.18
CA VAL A 66 -4.71 7.32 4.56
C VAL A 66 -3.39 8.04 4.27
N ILE A 67 -2.28 7.46 4.68
CA ILE A 67 -0.95 7.96 4.37
C ILE A 67 -0.32 6.99 3.36
N SER A 68 -0.09 7.50 2.15
CA SER A 68 0.31 6.73 0.96
C SER A 68 1.30 7.54 0.11
N GLY A 69 1.41 7.27 -1.18
CA GLY A 69 2.18 8.05 -2.14
C GLY A 69 3.38 7.33 -2.72
N GLY A 70 4.59 7.78 -2.42
CA GLY A 70 5.81 7.02 -2.62
C GLY A 70 5.92 5.94 -1.55
N GLU A 71 6.84 6.10 -0.59
CA GLU A 71 6.92 5.23 0.60
C GLU A 71 6.88 6.07 1.88
N PRO A 72 5.77 6.02 2.64
CA PRO A 72 5.62 6.82 3.86
C PRO A 72 6.67 6.55 4.93
N THR A 73 7.15 5.32 5.06
CA THR A 73 8.15 4.93 6.08
C THR A 73 9.53 5.56 5.86
N LEU A 74 9.74 6.28 4.75
CA LEU A 74 10.94 7.09 4.50
C LEU A 74 10.86 8.48 5.14
N GLN A 75 9.67 8.96 5.51
CA GLN A 75 9.48 10.28 6.10
C GLN A 75 9.83 10.24 7.59
N LYS A 76 10.89 10.97 7.99
CA LYS A 76 11.38 10.97 9.37
C LYS A 76 10.37 11.50 10.38
N ASP A 77 9.53 12.40 9.96
CA ASP A 77 8.49 13.07 10.76
C ASP A 77 7.09 12.43 10.57
N LEU A 78 7.03 11.20 10.03
CA LEU A 78 5.79 10.43 9.91
C LEU A 78 5.12 10.18 11.28
N PRO A 79 5.84 9.77 12.36
CA PRO A 79 5.22 9.56 13.66
C PRO A 79 4.56 10.82 14.21
N ASP A 80 5.22 11.98 14.09
CA ASP A 80 4.69 13.26 14.56
C ASP A 80 3.43 13.68 13.79
N PHE A 81 3.40 13.41 12.49
CA PHE A 81 2.22 13.67 11.67
C PHE A 81 1.06 12.78 12.08
N ILE A 82 1.30 11.47 12.26
CA ILE A 82 0.30 10.50 12.73
C ILE A 82 -0.27 10.95 14.08
N ALA A 83 0.58 11.29 15.05
CA ALA A 83 0.15 11.74 16.38
C ALA A 83 -0.80 12.94 16.28
N ARG A 84 -0.45 13.96 15.48
CA ARG A 84 -1.30 15.15 15.28
C ARG A 84 -2.65 14.82 14.67
N VAL A 85 -2.69 13.88 13.71
CA VAL A 85 -3.94 13.48 13.05
C VAL A 85 -4.81 12.65 14.00
N ARG A 86 -4.20 11.78 14.82
CA ARG A 86 -4.89 11.02 15.88
C ARG A 86 -5.48 11.92 16.95
N ASP A 87 -4.76 12.96 17.37
CA ASP A 87 -5.25 13.97 18.33
C ASP A 87 -6.49 14.71 17.81
N MET A 88 -6.69 14.76 16.50
CA MET A 88 -7.92 15.28 15.87
C MET A 88 -9.08 14.26 15.90
N GLY A 89 -8.86 13.02 16.31
CA GLY A 89 -9.84 11.94 16.39
C GLY A 89 -10.00 11.10 15.13
N PHE A 90 -9.07 11.18 14.16
CA PHE A 90 -9.12 10.38 12.93
C PHE A 90 -8.49 9.00 13.11
N LEU A 91 -9.06 8.01 12.41
CA LEU A 91 -8.43 6.72 12.17
C LEU A 91 -7.26 6.88 11.18
N ILE A 92 -6.21 6.10 11.36
CA ILE A 92 -5.01 6.15 10.51
C ILE A 92 -4.87 4.85 9.73
N LYS A 93 -4.79 4.97 8.40
CA LYS A 93 -4.36 3.87 7.54
C LYS A 93 -2.99 4.19 6.95
N LEU A 94 -2.07 3.24 7.04
CA LEU A 94 -0.74 3.31 6.44
C LEU A 94 -0.67 2.37 5.23
N ASP A 95 -0.31 2.91 4.07
CA ASP A 95 0.09 2.13 2.91
C ASP A 95 1.61 2.03 2.87
N THR A 96 2.17 0.83 2.70
CA THR A 96 3.62 0.63 2.69
C THR A 96 4.05 -0.51 1.77
N ASN A 97 5.27 -0.44 1.26
CA ASN A 97 5.91 -1.52 0.52
C ASN A 97 6.65 -2.53 1.41
N GLY A 98 6.66 -2.32 2.73
CA GLY A 98 7.20 -3.25 3.71
C GLY A 98 8.73 -3.27 3.87
N LEU A 99 9.50 -2.45 3.14
CA LEU A 99 10.98 -2.48 3.21
C LEU A 99 11.59 -1.90 4.50
N LYS A 100 10.77 -1.39 5.42
CA LYS A 100 11.24 -0.79 6.67
C LYS A 100 10.55 -1.41 7.89
N PRO A 101 10.80 -2.71 8.20
CA PRO A 101 10.10 -3.42 9.27
C PRO A 101 10.22 -2.73 10.64
N GLY A 102 11.39 -2.16 10.98
CA GLY A 102 11.57 -1.45 12.25
C GLY A 102 10.73 -0.17 12.36
N VAL A 103 10.49 0.54 11.24
CA VAL A 103 9.61 1.71 11.23
C VAL A 103 8.16 1.28 11.35
N VAL A 104 7.73 0.25 10.61
CA VAL A 104 6.37 -0.29 10.73
C VAL A 104 6.10 -0.76 12.14
N ALA A 105 7.02 -1.52 12.75
CA ALA A 105 6.90 -1.98 14.14
C ALA A 105 6.67 -0.84 15.13
N ALA A 106 7.42 0.26 14.99
CA ALA A 106 7.28 1.43 15.86
C ALA A 106 5.96 2.20 15.67
N LEU A 107 5.24 1.97 14.57
CA LEU A 107 3.99 2.65 14.26
C LEU A 107 2.74 1.84 14.60
N LEU A 108 2.84 0.53 14.88
CA LEU A 108 1.68 -0.37 15.03
C LEU A 108 0.68 0.12 16.08
N ASP A 109 1.13 0.69 17.19
CA ASP A 109 0.25 1.22 18.24
C ASP A 109 -0.38 2.58 17.87
N SER A 110 0.07 3.17 16.76
CA SER A 110 -0.35 4.50 16.32
C SER A 110 -1.16 4.48 15.03
N VAL A 111 -1.35 3.33 14.40
CA VAL A 111 -2.15 3.14 13.19
C VAL A 111 -3.27 2.14 13.44
N ASP A 112 -4.40 2.34 12.79
CA ASP A 112 -5.58 1.49 12.94
C ASP A 112 -5.66 0.44 11.83
N TYR A 113 -4.99 0.68 10.70
CA TYR A 113 -4.97 -0.21 9.55
C TYR A 113 -3.67 -0.11 8.78
N VAL A 114 -3.13 -1.25 8.32
CA VAL A 114 -1.96 -1.28 7.43
C VAL A 114 -2.31 -2.01 6.14
N ALA A 115 -2.10 -1.36 5.00
CA ALA A 115 -2.14 -2.02 3.70
C ALA A 115 -0.71 -2.17 3.18
N MET A 116 -0.23 -3.40 3.10
CA MET A 116 1.12 -3.69 2.67
C MET A 116 1.13 -4.31 1.27
N ASP A 117 1.90 -3.71 0.37
CA ASP A 117 2.06 -4.22 -0.98
C ASP A 117 3.17 -5.28 -1.05
N ILE A 118 2.80 -6.51 -1.39
CA ILE A 118 3.72 -7.59 -1.77
C ILE A 118 3.74 -7.67 -3.29
N LYS A 119 4.87 -7.38 -3.89
CA LYS A 119 4.92 -7.11 -5.34
C LYS A 119 5.33 -8.31 -6.18
N ALA A 120 5.99 -9.31 -5.58
CA ALA A 120 6.44 -10.53 -6.24
C ALA A 120 6.59 -11.67 -5.22
N PRO A 121 6.72 -12.94 -5.66
CA PRO A 121 7.07 -14.06 -4.78
C PRO A 121 8.45 -13.89 -4.12
N PRO A 122 8.75 -14.66 -3.07
CA PRO A 122 10.07 -14.64 -2.44
C PRO A 122 11.21 -14.85 -3.44
N GLY A 123 12.21 -13.97 -3.40
CA GLY A 123 13.38 -14.00 -4.28
C GLY A 123 13.14 -13.45 -5.70
N GLU A 124 11.90 -13.10 -6.06
CA GLU A 124 11.52 -12.71 -7.42
C GLU A 124 11.25 -11.20 -7.58
N LEU A 125 11.62 -10.39 -6.57
CA LEU A 125 11.35 -8.95 -6.58
C LEU A 125 11.97 -8.23 -7.78
N HIS A 126 13.11 -8.72 -8.27
CA HIS A 126 13.83 -8.21 -9.45
C HIS A 126 12.99 -8.24 -10.75
N ARG A 127 11.95 -9.09 -10.83
CA ARG A 127 11.04 -9.14 -12.00
C ARG A 127 10.17 -7.90 -12.12
N VAL A 128 9.94 -7.20 -11.03
CA VAL A 128 8.94 -6.13 -10.93
C VAL A 128 9.50 -4.79 -10.48
N VAL A 129 10.71 -4.79 -9.91
CA VAL A 129 11.41 -3.62 -9.39
C VAL A 129 12.79 -3.55 -10.03
N SER A 130 13.19 -2.36 -10.49
CA SER A 130 14.53 -2.16 -11.04
C SER A 130 15.59 -2.13 -9.94
N GLY A 131 16.77 -2.69 -10.22
CA GLY A 131 17.90 -2.77 -9.30
C GLY A 131 17.90 -4.01 -8.40
N ASP A 132 19.00 -4.20 -7.67
CA ASP A 132 19.11 -5.26 -6.66
C ASP A 132 18.35 -4.85 -5.41
N ALA A 133 17.17 -5.43 -5.23
CA ALA A 133 16.37 -5.21 -4.03
C ALA A 133 16.33 -6.52 -3.22
N ASP A 134 16.88 -6.46 -2.00
CA ASP A 134 16.70 -7.51 -1.00
C ASP A 134 15.23 -7.50 -0.54
N ASP A 135 14.53 -8.61 -0.68
CA ASP A 135 13.13 -8.75 -0.27
C ASP A 135 12.96 -9.28 1.16
N ALA A 136 14.04 -9.67 1.85
CA ALA A 136 13.97 -10.17 3.22
C ALA A 136 13.25 -9.21 4.19
N PRO A 137 13.44 -7.87 4.13
CA PRO A 137 12.69 -6.93 4.97
C PRO A 137 11.18 -6.94 4.70
N ILE A 138 10.73 -7.21 3.47
CA ILE A 138 9.30 -7.31 3.11
C ILE A 138 8.68 -8.46 3.90
N TRP A 139 9.34 -9.62 3.92
CA TRP A 139 8.85 -10.79 4.62
C TRP A 139 8.90 -10.63 6.13
N GLN A 140 9.88 -9.91 6.68
CA GLN A 140 9.92 -9.53 8.10
C GLN A 140 8.71 -8.65 8.46
N THR A 141 8.36 -7.69 7.60
CA THR A 141 7.18 -6.84 7.81
C THR A 141 5.89 -7.65 7.70
N ALA A 142 5.81 -8.60 6.75
CA ALA A 142 4.65 -9.46 6.62
C ALA A 142 4.43 -10.34 7.88
N ASP A 143 5.50 -10.97 8.38
CA ASP A 143 5.45 -11.78 9.59
C ASP A 143 5.08 -10.95 10.84
N LEU A 144 5.59 -9.71 10.91
CA LEU A 144 5.22 -8.74 11.95
C LEU A 144 3.73 -8.41 11.91
N LEU A 145 3.16 -8.12 10.74
CA LEU A 145 1.73 -7.81 10.59
C LEU A 145 0.85 -9.01 10.93
N ILE A 146 1.22 -10.22 10.48
CA ILE A 146 0.48 -11.45 10.79
C ILE A 146 0.39 -11.67 12.30
N SER A 147 1.48 -11.40 13.03
CA SER A 147 1.53 -11.57 14.49
C SER A 147 1.00 -10.37 15.28
N SER A 148 0.71 -9.24 14.62
CA SER A 148 0.25 -8.03 15.28
C SER A 148 -1.26 -8.07 15.59
N GLY A 149 -1.69 -7.17 16.48
CA GLY A 149 -3.13 -6.94 16.75
C GLY A 149 -3.79 -5.96 15.79
N VAL A 150 -3.01 -5.23 14.96
CA VAL A 150 -3.53 -4.22 14.04
C VAL A 150 -4.36 -4.87 12.92
N ASP A 151 -5.33 -4.14 12.37
CA ASP A 151 -6.00 -4.58 11.16
C ASP A 151 -5.13 -4.31 9.94
N TYR A 152 -5.09 -5.28 9.01
CA TYR A 152 -4.26 -5.17 7.83
C TYR A 152 -4.80 -5.96 6.64
N GLU A 153 -4.29 -5.61 5.47
CA GLU A 153 -4.40 -6.38 4.24
C GLU A 153 -3.04 -6.47 3.55
N PHE A 154 -2.74 -7.61 2.93
CA PHE A 154 -1.71 -7.69 1.90
C PHE A 154 -2.33 -7.43 0.54
N ARG A 155 -1.58 -6.74 -0.34
CA ARG A 155 -2.04 -6.43 -1.69
C ARG A 155 -0.99 -6.83 -2.71
N THR A 156 -1.40 -7.41 -3.82
CA THR A 156 -0.55 -7.62 -4.99
C THR A 156 -1.21 -7.06 -6.22
N THR A 157 -0.55 -6.13 -6.91
CA THR A 157 -0.95 -5.78 -8.27
C THR A 157 -0.57 -6.94 -9.19
N PHE A 158 -1.57 -7.63 -9.70
CA PHE A 158 -1.38 -8.79 -10.57
C PHE A 158 -1.03 -8.32 -11.98
N MET A 159 0.23 -7.99 -12.12
CA MET A 159 0.78 -7.48 -13.36
C MET A 159 1.17 -8.61 -14.31
N PRO A 160 1.24 -8.34 -15.62
CA PRO A 160 1.39 -9.37 -16.66
C PRO A 160 2.64 -10.25 -16.58
N LEU A 161 3.67 -9.82 -15.83
CA LEU A 161 4.88 -10.62 -15.61
C LEU A 161 4.72 -11.67 -14.49
N LEU A 162 3.64 -11.59 -13.71
CA LEU A 162 3.33 -12.58 -12.68
C LEU A 162 2.34 -13.61 -13.24
N SER A 163 2.50 -14.84 -12.83
CA SER A 163 1.62 -15.97 -13.15
C SER A 163 0.64 -16.25 -12.00
N VAL A 164 -0.32 -17.12 -12.25
CA VAL A 164 -1.20 -17.68 -11.20
C VAL A 164 -0.38 -18.36 -10.10
N ASP A 165 0.67 -19.11 -10.49
CA ASP A 165 1.55 -19.78 -9.54
C ASP A 165 2.35 -18.78 -8.67
N ASP A 166 2.70 -17.62 -9.21
CA ASP A 166 3.32 -16.54 -8.44
C ASP A 166 2.39 -16.02 -7.34
N ILE A 167 1.11 -15.82 -7.67
CA ILE A 167 0.09 -15.42 -6.68
C ILE A 167 -0.10 -16.49 -5.61
N ALA A 168 -0.14 -17.76 -5.99
CA ALA A 168 -0.20 -18.89 -5.07
C ALA A 168 1.04 -18.95 -4.15
N ALA A 169 2.24 -18.68 -4.70
CA ALA A 169 3.48 -18.67 -3.94
C ALA A 169 3.49 -17.53 -2.90
N ILE A 170 3.02 -16.32 -3.27
CA ILE A 170 2.83 -15.21 -2.34
C ILE A 170 1.85 -15.60 -1.24
N ALA A 171 0.65 -16.09 -1.60
CA ALA A 171 -0.38 -16.48 -0.64
C ALA A 171 0.09 -17.57 0.33
N ARG A 172 0.85 -18.56 -0.17
CA ARG A 172 1.49 -19.60 0.65
C ARG A 172 2.48 -19.01 1.65
N ARG A 173 3.30 -18.02 1.24
CA ARG A 173 4.31 -17.38 2.11
C ARG A 173 3.66 -16.58 3.24
N VAL A 174 2.50 -15.98 2.97
CA VAL A 174 1.74 -15.21 3.97
C VAL A 174 0.53 -15.99 4.50
N ARG A 175 0.60 -17.30 4.54
CA ARG A 175 -0.46 -18.15 5.12
C ARG A 175 -0.84 -17.68 6.52
N GLY A 176 -2.14 -17.61 6.79
CA GLY A 176 -2.67 -17.09 8.05
C GLY A 176 -2.89 -15.59 8.05
N ALA A 177 -2.64 -14.91 6.94
CA ALA A 177 -3.01 -13.50 6.79
C ALA A 177 -4.52 -13.30 6.95
N LYS A 178 -4.91 -12.16 7.56
CA LYS A 178 -6.32 -11.77 7.72
C LYS A 178 -7.00 -11.57 6.38
N ARG A 179 -6.31 -10.89 5.43
CA ARG A 179 -6.87 -10.52 4.13
C ARG A 179 -5.77 -10.41 3.06
N TYR A 180 -6.09 -10.89 1.87
CA TYR A 180 -5.23 -10.74 0.69
C TYR A 180 -6.02 -10.16 -0.48
N ILE A 181 -5.51 -9.08 -1.08
CA ILE A 181 -6.14 -8.37 -2.18
C ILE A 181 -5.33 -8.54 -3.45
N ILE A 182 -5.94 -9.12 -4.47
CA ILE A 182 -5.38 -9.20 -5.81
C ILE A 182 -5.94 -8.02 -6.60
N GLN A 183 -5.07 -7.06 -6.96
CA GLN A 183 -5.46 -5.88 -7.71
C GLN A 183 -5.20 -6.08 -9.19
N GLN A 184 -6.23 -5.83 -10.03
CA GLN A 184 -6.06 -5.77 -11.47
C GLN A 184 -4.99 -4.75 -11.83
N TYR A 185 -3.99 -5.18 -12.60
CA TYR A 185 -3.04 -4.24 -13.20
C TYR A 185 -3.76 -3.28 -14.15
N ARG A 186 -3.46 -2.02 -14.04
CA ARG A 186 -3.86 -0.98 -15.01
C ARG A 186 -2.61 -0.35 -15.58
N LYS A 187 -2.64 -0.04 -16.88
CA LYS A 187 -1.51 0.61 -17.57
C LYS A 187 -1.29 2.02 -17.02
N PRO A 188 -0.10 2.35 -16.44
CA PRO A 188 0.17 3.72 -16.06
C PRO A 188 0.28 4.62 -17.29
N GLU A 189 -0.32 5.80 -17.27
CA GLU A 189 -0.27 6.77 -18.38
C GLU A 189 1.16 7.22 -18.72
N SER A 190 2.08 7.12 -17.77
CA SER A 190 3.47 7.58 -17.91
C SER A 190 4.37 6.66 -18.74
N ILE A 191 3.88 5.49 -19.19
CA ILE A 191 4.68 4.49 -19.92
C ILE A 191 4.00 4.19 -21.26
N SER A 192 4.70 4.41 -22.36
CA SER A 192 4.15 4.30 -23.72
C SER A 192 4.00 2.85 -24.22
N ILE A 193 4.88 1.94 -23.80
CA ILE A 193 4.86 0.53 -24.20
C ILE A 193 4.61 -0.32 -22.95
N GLN A 194 3.46 -0.98 -22.92
CA GLN A 194 3.03 -1.75 -21.75
C GLN A 194 2.33 -3.03 -22.19
N PRO A 195 2.58 -4.15 -21.48
CA PRO A 195 1.83 -5.37 -21.71
C PRO A 195 0.35 -5.18 -21.36
N ASP A 196 -0.50 -5.98 -21.97
CA ASP A 196 -1.92 -6.01 -21.65
C ASP A 196 -2.16 -6.62 -20.26
N PRO A 197 -3.15 -6.13 -19.50
CA PRO A 197 -3.57 -6.75 -18.25
C PRO A 197 -3.98 -8.22 -18.45
N HIS A 198 -3.88 -9.01 -17.40
CA HIS A 198 -4.49 -10.33 -17.38
C HIS A 198 -6.00 -10.23 -17.64
N ASP A 199 -6.54 -11.22 -18.35
CA ASP A 199 -7.98 -11.35 -18.53
C ASP A 199 -8.68 -11.71 -17.20
N PRO A 200 -9.99 -11.45 -17.09
CA PRO A 200 -10.74 -11.70 -15.85
C PRO A 200 -10.70 -13.16 -15.38
N ASP A 201 -10.63 -14.12 -16.28
CA ASP A 201 -10.62 -15.54 -15.89
C ASP A 201 -9.27 -15.96 -15.32
N THR A 202 -8.17 -15.41 -15.82
CA THR A 202 -6.83 -15.56 -15.23
C THR A 202 -6.79 -14.98 -13.82
N ILE A 203 -7.43 -13.84 -13.58
CA ILE A 203 -7.47 -13.23 -12.25
C ILE A 203 -8.32 -14.05 -11.28
N LYS A 204 -9.44 -14.61 -11.73
CA LYS A 204 -10.26 -15.52 -10.91
C LYS A 204 -9.48 -16.78 -10.51
N LYS A 205 -8.75 -17.39 -11.45
CA LYS A 205 -7.87 -18.53 -11.16
C LYS A 205 -6.79 -18.18 -10.13
N ALA A 206 -6.21 -16.99 -10.22
CA ALA A 206 -5.24 -16.53 -9.23
C ALA A 206 -5.87 -16.37 -7.83
N ALA A 207 -7.10 -15.87 -7.75
CA ALA A 207 -7.84 -15.78 -6.49
C ALA A 207 -8.18 -17.16 -5.92
N GLU A 208 -8.62 -18.11 -6.75
CA GLU A 208 -8.89 -19.50 -6.35
C GLU A 208 -7.61 -20.16 -5.80
N ALA A 209 -6.49 -20.00 -6.47
CA ALA A 209 -5.19 -20.53 -6.01
C ALA A 209 -4.74 -19.91 -4.69
N ALA A 210 -4.99 -18.62 -4.47
CA ALA A 210 -4.70 -17.94 -3.21
C ALA A 210 -5.62 -18.40 -2.06
N HIS A 211 -6.88 -18.74 -2.35
CA HIS A 211 -7.84 -19.25 -1.36
C HIS A 211 -7.42 -20.56 -0.69
N GLU A 212 -6.52 -21.36 -1.31
CA GLU A 212 -5.95 -22.54 -0.67
C GLU A 212 -5.16 -22.21 0.62
N PHE A 213 -4.69 -20.96 0.76
CA PHE A 213 -3.81 -20.53 1.84
C PHE A 213 -4.40 -19.45 2.74
N ILE A 214 -5.33 -18.63 2.21
CA ILE A 214 -5.91 -17.47 2.90
C ILE A 214 -7.42 -17.48 2.71
N ALA A 215 -8.16 -17.36 3.81
CA ALA A 215 -9.62 -17.44 3.80
C ALA A 215 -10.30 -16.20 3.13
N ASP A 216 -9.80 -15.00 3.41
CA ASP A 216 -10.33 -13.74 2.86
C ASP A 216 -9.43 -13.27 1.69
N VAL A 217 -9.77 -13.69 0.48
CA VAL A 217 -9.13 -13.23 -0.76
C VAL A 217 -10.13 -12.43 -1.57
N THR A 218 -9.77 -11.21 -1.95
CA THR A 218 -10.64 -10.33 -2.74
C THR A 218 -9.92 -9.84 -3.99
N VAL A 219 -10.66 -9.77 -5.10
CA VAL A 219 -10.18 -9.15 -6.34
C VAL A 219 -10.71 -7.72 -6.42
N ARG A 220 -9.84 -6.75 -6.74
CA ARG A 220 -10.21 -5.35 -6.98
C ARG A 220 -9.86 -4.91 -8.39
N GLY A 221 -10.76 -4.17 -9.02
CA GLY A 221 -10.50 -3.47 -10.30
C GLY A 221 -10.90 -4.23 -11.56
N LEU A 222 -11.63 -5.35 -11.44
CA LEU A 222 -12.30 -6.00 -12.57
C LEU A 222 -13.41 -5.12 -13.14
#